data_b603e6ec5d8a93b0cb945dc05e081aed
#
_entry.id   b603e6ec5d8a93b0cb945dc05e081aed
#
_cell.length_a   1.000
_cell.length_b   1.000
_cell.length_c   1.000
_cell.angle_alpha   90.00
_cell.angle_beta   90.00
_cell.angle_gamma   90.00
#
_symmetry.space_group_name_H-M   'P 1'
#
loop_
_entity.id
_entity.type
_entity.pdbx_description
1 polymer ?
#
loop_
_entity_poly.entity_id
_entity_poly.type
_entity_poly.pdbx_seq_one_letter_code
_entity_poly.pdbx_strand_id
1 'polypeptide(L)'
;MLTSDQKGAVAETAIIHAAIKLGISVYTPVAEGGRYDMIFELGSRLVRVQCKWAPRHGDVVVLRCYRARRNRDGLLRRVYVEGEIDAFAAYCPDVDRCYFLPFELFTGRTQVHIRLGRCRNNQTLGVNWASSFEFAATIGRQGAIAQLGERRHGMAEAVGSSPTGSTL
;
A
#
# COMPACT_ATOMS: atom_id res chain seq x y z
N MET A 1 15.10 20.58 11.69
CA MET A 1 13.91 19.65 11.71
C MET A 1 13.30 19.66 10.31
N LEU A 2 12.97 18.49 9.73
CA LEU A 2 12.35 18.43 8.40
C LEU A 2 10.96 19.07 8.39
N THR A 3 10.65 19.81 7.34
CA THR A 3 9.29 20.32 7.08
C THR A 3 8.33 19.17 6.71
N SER A 4 7.02 19.43 6.66
CA SER A 4 6.03 18.43 6.25
C SER A 4 6.30 17.92 4.83
N ASP A 5 6.62 18.82 3.92
CA ASP A 5 6.89 18.48 2.51
C ASP A 5 8.17 17.68 2.36
N GLN A 6 9.23 18.04 3.09
CA GLN A 6 10.47 17.25 3.13
C GLN A 6 10.23 15.83 3.68
N LYS A 7 9.40 15.68 4.73
CA LYS A 7 9.02 14.35 5.25
C LYS A 7 8.25 13.54 4.22
N GLY A 8 7.36 14.19 3.48
CA GLY A 8 6.64 13.56 2.35
C GLY A 8 7.61 13.04 1.30
N ALA A 9 8.47 13.91 0.80
CA ALA A 9 9.47 13.56 -0.22
C ALA A 9 10.42 12.43 0.21
N VAL A 10 10.89 12.45 1.46
CA VAL A 10 11.73 11.37 2.01
C VAL A 10 10.96 10.05 2.08
N ALA A 11 9.70 10.08 2.52
CA ALA A 11 8.88 8.88 2.59
C ALA A 11 8.64 8.28 1.20
N GLU A 12 8.26 9.10 0.22
CA GLU A 12 8.05 8.68 -1.16
C GLU A 12 9.32 8.08 -1.76
N THR A 13 10.46 8.76 -1.61
CA THR A 13 11.75 8.27 -2.12
C THR A 13 12.16 6.94 -1.49
N ALA A 14 11.99 6.78 -0.18
CA ALA A 14 12.28 5.53 0.52
C ALA A 14 11.39 4.37 0.04
N ILE A 15 10.10 4.65 -0.19
CA ILE A 15 9.12 3.67 -0.69
C ILE A 15 9.42 3.29 -2.15
N ILE A 16 9.73 4.26 -3.01
CA ILE A 16 10.16 4.00 -4.39
C ILE A 16 11.41 3.12 -4.39
N HIS A 17 12.41 3.47 -3.60
CA HIS A 17 13.64 2.68 -3.47
C HIS A 17 13.35 1.24 -3.03
N ALA A 18 12.48 1.05 -2.03
CA ALA A 18 12.09 -0.27 -1.57
C ALA A 18 11.36 -1.08 -2.65
N ALA A 19 10.48 -0.44 -3.44
CA ALA A 19 9.76 -1.07 -4.53
C ALA A 19 10.70 -1.49 -5.68
N ILE A 20 11.61 -0.62 -6.10
CA ILE A 20 12.58 -0.89 -7.18
C ILE A 20 13.50 -2.05 -6.79
N LYS A 21 13.94 -2.14 -5.54
CA LYS A 21 14.74 -3.28 -5.04
C LYS A 21 14.04 -4.63 -5.16
N LEU A 22 12.72 -4.63 -5.22
CA LEU A 22 11.89 -5.82 -5.42
C LEU A 22 11.54 -6.06 -6.90
N GLY A 23 12.09 -5.26 -7.82
CA GLY A 23 11.81 -5.35 -9.26
C GLY A 23 10.41 -4.82 -9.64
N ILE A 24 9.80 -4.00 -8.81
CA ILE A 24 8.47 -3.41 -9.05
C ILE A 24 8.61 -2.15 -9.88
N SER A 25 7.87 -2.05 -10.99
CA SER A 25 7.74 -0.81 -11.75
C SER A 25 6.91 0.20 -10.95
N VAL A 26 7.42 1.44 -10.88
CA VAL A 26 6.78 2.52 -10.14
C VAL A 26 6.47 3.67 -11.10
N TYR A 27 5.23 4.13 -11.10
CA TYR A 27 4.77 5.28 -11.87
C TYR A 27 4.35 6.40 -10.92
N THR A 28 4.80 7.61 -11.16
CA THR A 28 4.43 8.80 -10.38
C THR A 28 3.59 9.75 -11.21
N PRO A 29 2.55 10.37 -10.64
CA PRO A 29 1.78 11.40 -11.31
C PRO A 29 2.66 12.60 -11.70
N VAL A 30 2.45 13.16 -12.88
CA VAL A 30 3.13 14.39 -13.33
C VAL A 30 2.60 15.61 -12.56
N ALA A 31 1.31 15.62 -12.26
CA ALA A 31 0.65 16.71 -11.54
C ALA A 31 0.50 16.37 -10.05
N GLU A 32 0.83 17.34 -9.20
CA GLU A 32 0.60 17.25 -7.76
C GLU A 32 -0.88 17.33 -7.40
N GLY A 33 -1.22 16.85 -6.23
CA GLY A 33 -2.56 17.02 -5.67
C GLY A 33 -3.53 15.87 -5.96
N GLY A 34 -3.07 14.81 -6.63
CA GLY A 34 -3.82 13.60 -6.88
C GLY A 34 -4.29 12.86 -5.61
N ARG A 35 -5.02 11.76 -5.79
CA ARG A 35 -5.55 10.92 -4.71
C ARG A 35 -4.51 9.95 -4.18
N TYR A 36 -3.54 9.59 -5.00
CA TYR A 36 -2.43 8.69 -4.70
C TYR A 36 -1.11 9.37 -5.10
N ASP A 37 -0.02 8.94 -4.51
CA ASP A 37 1.30 9.50 -4.76
C ASP A 37 2.04 8.69 -5.84
N MET A 38 1.71 7.41 -5.99
CA MET A 38 2.32 6.55 -7.01
C MET A 38 1.43 5.34 -7.35
N ILE A 39 1.81 4.66 -8.43
CA ILE A 39 1.21 3.39 -8.85
C ILE A 39 2.32 2.34 -8.87
N PHE A 40 2.06 1.17 -8.29
CA PHE A 40 2.88 -0.02 -8.43
C PHE A 40 2.29 -0.96 -9.46
N GLU A 41 3.12 -1.48 -10.34
CA GLU A 41 2.75 -2.55 -11.24
C GLU A 41 3.12 -3.90 -10.62
N LEU A 42 2.11 -4.65 -10.21
CA LEU A 42 2.25 -5.95 -9.56
C LEU A 42 1.66 -7.04 -10.48
N GLY A 43 2.48 -7.57 -11.38
CA GLY A 43 2.00 -8.42 -12.47
C GLY A 43 1.10 -7.62 -13.40
N SER A 44 -0.12 -8.07 -13.66
CA SER A 44 -1.12 -7.35 -14.46
C SER A 44 -1.89 -6.27 -13.68
N ARG A 45 -1.69 -6.15 -12.39
CA ARG A 45 -2.42 -5.17 -11.55
C ARG A 45 -1.65 -3.88 -11.39
N LEU A 46 -2.36 -2.76 -11.60
CA LEU A 46 -1.90 -1.43 -11.20
C LEU A 46 -2.49 -1.07 -9.84
N VAL A 47 -1.64 -0.85 -8.86
CA VAL A 47 -2.01 -0.60 -7.46
C VAL A 47 -1.73 0.85 -7.11
N ARG A 48 -2.78 1.63 -6.83
CA ARG A 48 -2.68 3.03 -6.42
C ARG A 48 -2.24 3.12 -4.97
N VAL A 49 -1.12 3.74 -4.73
CA VAL A 49 -0.47 3.79 -3.43
C VAL A 49 -0.39 5.22 -2.91
N GLN A 50 -0.84 5.42 -1.67
CA GLN A 50 -0.65 6.65 -0.93
C GLN A 50 0.51 6.48 0.04
N CYS A 51 1.54 7.31 -0.10
CA CYS A 51 2.72 7.30 0.75
C CYS A 51 2.51 8.07 2.05
N LYS A 52 3.10 7.61 3.13
CA LYS A 52 2.98 8.23 4.44
C LYS A 52 4.29 8.18 5.21
N TRP A 53 4.67 9.31 5.79
CA TRP A 53 5.63 9.36 6.87
C TRP A 53 4.97 8.86 8.16
N ALA A 54 5.48 7.79 8.75
CA ALA A 54 4.90 7.13 9.91
C ALA A 54 5.91 7.10 11.07
N PRO A 55 5.86 8.07 12.00
CA PRO A 55 6.78 8.11 13.13
C PRO A 55 6.53 6.95 14.09
N ARG A 56 7.59 6.58 14.82
CA ARG A 56 7.53 5.63 15.91
C ARG A 56 7.20 6.34 17.23
N HIS A 57 6.30 5.75 18.01
CA HIS A 57 6.02 6.13 19.41
C HIS A 57 6.15 4.89 20.31
N GLY A 58 7.22 4.79 21.06
CA GLY A 58 7.55 3.57 21.80
C GLY A 58 7.71 2.37 20.84
N ASP A 59 6.91 1.33 21.03
CA ASP A 59 6.91 0.13 20.17
C ASP A 59 5.82 0.14 19.08
N VAL A 60 5.30 1.32 18.74
CA VAL A 60 4.23 1.47 17.78
C VAL A 60 4.62 2.44 16.69
N VAL A 61 4.45 2.05 15.42
CA VAL A 61 4.49 2.94 14.27
C VAL A 61 3.09 3.48 14.02
N VAL A 62 2.97 4.79 13.89
CA VAL A 62 1.67 5.48 13.80
C VAL A 62 1.47 5.99 12.38
N LEU A 63 0.49 5.40 11.67
CA LEU A 63 0.11 5.78 10.33
C LEU A 63 -1.17 6.65 10.36
N ARG A 64 -1.11 7.84 9.79
CA ARG A 64 -2.28 8.72 9.61
C ARG A 64 -2.95 8.43 8.28
N CYS A 65 -4.18 7.91 8.32
CA CYS A 65 -4.95 7.48 7.15
C CYS A 65 -5.87 8.58 6.60
N TYR A 66 -5.45 9.83 6.67
CA TYR A 66 -6.17 10.97 6.11
C TYR A 66 -5.21 11.92 5.39
N ARG A 67 -5.78 12.75 4.54
CA ARG A 67 -5.11 13.91 3.96
C ARG A 67 -5.46 15.14 4.78
N ALA A 68 -4.47 15.90 5.17
CA ALA A 68 -4.65 17.19 5.85
C ALA A 68 -4.31 18.33 4.90
N ARG A 69 -5.20 19.28 4.76
CA ARG A 69 -4.95 20.54 4.04
C ARG A 69 -5.31 21.71 4.94
N ARG A 70 -4.43 22.69 5.03
CA ARG A 70 -4.72 23.93 5.75
C ARG A 70 -5.40 24.91 4.79
N ASN A 71 -6.54 25.44 5.18
CA ASN A 71 -7.21 26.54 4.51
C ASN A 71 -7.40 27.71 5.49
N ARG A 72 -8.12 28.77 5.08
CA ARG A 72 -8.40 29.94 5.91
C ARG A 72 -9.18 29.59 7.18
N ASP A 73 -10.03 28.59 7.14
CA ASP A 73 -10.95 28.18 8.21
C ASP A 73 -10.31 27.12 9.15
N GLY A 74 -9.06 26.70 8.88
CA GLY A 74 -8.34 25.76 9.73
C GLY A 74 -7.79 24.53 9.00
N LEU A 75 -7.68 23.41 9.73
CA LEU A 75 -7.15 22.14 9.23
C LEU A 75 -8.29 21.25 8.75
N LEU A 76 -8.45 21.13 7.43
CA LEU A 76 -9.37 20.18 6.82
C LEU A 76 -8.73 18.81 6.76
N ARG A 77 -9.38 17.79 7.34
CA ARG A 77 -8.99 16.39 7.25
C ARG A 77 -9.97 15.64 6.37
N ARG A 78 -9.45 14.90 5.40
CA ARG A 78 -10.24 14.05 4.52
C ARG A 78 -9.69 12.62 4.57
N VAL A 79 -10.51 11.68 5.00
CA VAL A 79 -10.20 10.25 4.91
C VAL A 79 -10.30 9.77 3.46
N TYR A 80 -9.61 8.70 3.15
CA TYR A 80 -9.70 8.04 1.86
C TYR A 80 -10.93 7.15 1.84
N VAL A 81 -11.54 7.04 0.67
CA VAL A 81 -12.70 6.18 0.42
C VAL A 81 -12.33 5.10 -0.59
N GLU A 82 -13.15 4.06 -0.66
CA GLU A 82 -12.99 2.98 -1.63
C GLU A 82 -12.89 3.53 -3.05
N GLY A 83 -12.00 2.95 -3.86
CA GLY A 83 -11.74 3.40 -5.22
C GLY A 83 -10.75 4.56 -5.36
N GLU A 84 -10.37 5.26 -4.30
CA GLU A 84 -9.36 6.33 -4.35
C GLU A 84 -7.93 5.79 -4.32
N ILE A 85 -7.68 4.82 -3.44
CA ILE A 85 -6.39 4.14 -3.29
C ILE A 85 -6.62 2.65 -3.05
N ASP A 86 -5.60 1.85 -3.33
CA ASP A 86 -5.63 0.41 -3.10
C ASP A 86 -4.78 0.03 -1.88
N ALA A 87 -3.81 0.89 -1.51
CA ALA A 87 -2.96 0.68 -0.35
C ALA A 87 -2.35 1.98 0.20
N PHE A 88 -1.97 1.93 1.46
CA PHE A 88 -0.98 2.84 2.03
C PHE A 88 0.40 2.19 2.00
N ALA A 89 1.43 2.97 1.63
CA ALA A 89 2.82 2.63 1.91
C ALA A 89 3.35 3.60 2.97
N ALA A 90 3.92 3.08 4.04
CA ALA A 90 4.39 3.87 5.16
C ALA A 90 5.90 3.70 5.32
N TYR A 91 6.62 4.82 5.41
CA TYR A 91 8.02 4.82 5.79
C TYR A 91 8.17 5.28 7.24
N CYS A 92 8.80 4.46 8.06
CA CYS A 92 9.15 4.77 9.44
C CYS A 92 10.64 5.10 9.54
N PRO A 93 11.02 6.38 9.70
CA PRO A 93 12.43 6.78 9.73
C PRO A 93 13.18 6.27 10.98
N ASP A 94 12.47 6.10 12.08
CA ASP A 94 13.06 5.70 13.36
C ASP A 94 13.65 4.27 13.35
N VAL A 95 13.19 3.44 12.43
CA VAL A 95 13.64 2.05 12.20
C VAL A 95 14.11 1.80 10.79
N ASP A 96 14.10 2.81 9.93
CA ASP A 96 14.45 2.77 8.50
C ASP A 96 13.75 1.62 7.76
N ARG A 97 12.43 1.53 7.92
CA ARG A 97 11.61 0.46 7.32
C ARG A 97 10.38 1.00 6.60
N CYS A 98 10.07 0.34 5.48
CA CYS A 98 8.81 0.53 4.78
C CYS A 98 7.82 -0.57 5.14
N TYR A 99 6.53 -0.19 5.18
CA TYR A 99 5.39 -1.08 5.42
C TYR A 99 4.37 -0.88 4.31
N PHE A 100 3.68 -1.95 3.93
CA PHE A 100 2.62 -1.92 2.93
C PHE A 100 1.31 -2.41 3.55
N LEU A 101 0.29 -1.54 3.55
CA LEU A 101 -0.98 -1.76 4.21
C LEU A 101 -2.11 -1.73 3.17
N PRO A 102 -2.68 -2.88 2.78
CA PRO A 102 -3.86 -2.93 1.91
C PRO A 102 -4.99 -2.08 2.47
N PHE A 103 -5.60 -1.22 1.63
CA PHE A 103 -6.60 -0.24 2.06
C PHE A 103 -7.84 -0.91 2.64
N GLU A 104 -8.26 -2.03 2.07
CA GLU A 104 -9.43 -2.81 2.49
C GLU A 104 -9.44 -3.17 3.98
N LEU A 105 -8.24 -3.40 4.57
CA LEU A 105 -8.10 -3.75 5.99
C LEU A 105 -8.30 -2.56 6.93
N PHE A 106 -8.27 -1.34 6.39
CA PHE A 106 -8.26 -0.10 7.19
C PHE A 106 -9.26 0.94 6.71
N THR A 107 -10.26 0.53 5.93
CA THR A 107 -11.33 1.41 5.42
C THR A 107 -11.99 2.17 6.56
N GLY A 108 -12.18 3.47 6.38
CA GLY A 108 -12.81 4.36 7.36
C GLY A 108 -11.93 4.70 8.58
N ARG A 109 -10.74 4.15 8.70
CA ARG A 109 -9.82 4.51 9.79
C ARG A 109 -9.14 5.84 9.53
N THR A 110 -9.07 6.67 10.55
CA THR A 110 -8.28 7.92 10.50
C THR A 110 -6.82 7.70 10.89
N GLN A 111 -6.56 6.63 11.64
CA GLN A 111 -5.24 6.28 12.12
C GLN A 111 -5.12 4.77 12.30
N VAL A 112 -3.97 4.23 11.93
CA VAL A 112 -3.59 2.83 12.14
C VAL A 112 -2.32 2.78 12.97
N HIS A 113 -2.31 1.90 13.95
CA HIS A 113 -1.14 1.57 14.76
C HIS A 113 -0.63 0.20 14.34
N ILE A 114 0.64 0.11 13.95
CA ILE A 114 1.32 -1.18 13.73
C ILE A 114 2.40 -1.35 14.78
N ARG A 115 2.44 -2.53 15.41
CA ARG A 115 3.25 -2.80 16.57
C ARG A 115 4.52 -3.55 16.23
N LEU A 116 5.65 -3.03 16.72
CA LEU A 116 7.00 -3.57 16.46
C LEU A 116 7.39 -4.70 17.43
N GLY A 117 6.93 -4.61 18.68
CA GLY A 117 7.32 -5.53 19.74
C GLY A 117 6.15 -6.06 20.56
N ARG A 118 6.40 -7.00 21.46
CA ARG A 118 5.36 -7.59 22.31
C ARG A 118 4.61 -6.55 23.14
N CYS A 119 3.32 -6.76 23.33
CA CYS A 119 2.51 -5.94 24.23
C CYS A 119 2.92 -6.21 25.69
N ARG A 120 3.01 -5.15 26.52
CA ARG A 120 3.33 -5.27 27.94
C ARG A 120 2.28 -6.06 28.72
N ASN A 121 1.04 -6.04 28.26
CA ASN A 121 -0.11 -6.74 28.84
C ASN A 121 -0.40 -8.11 28.18
N ASN A 122 0.56 -8.67 27.44
CA ASN A 122 0.44 -9.92 26.69
C ASN A 122 -0.75 -10.00 25.70
N GLN A 123 -1.34 -8.86 25.32
CA GLN A 123 -2.41 -8.81 24.33
C GLN A 123 -1.86 -9.23 22.96
N THR A 124 -2.54 -10.18 22.32
CA THR A 124 -2.22 -10.68 20.98
C THR A 124 -3.36 -10.48 19.99
N LEU A 125 -4.61 -10.51 20.48
CA LEU A 125 -5.80 -10.33 19.65
C LEU A 125 -6.03 -8.85 19.31
N GLY A 126 -6.42 -8.59 18.06
CA GLY A 126 -6.71 -7.24 17.58
C GLY A 126 -5.46 -6.34 17.43
N VAL A 127 -4.26 -6.91 17.49
CA VAL A 127 -3.01 -6.18 17.31
C VAL A 127 -2.55 -6.26 15.86
N ASN A 128 -2.34 -5.11 15.22
CA ASN A 128 -1.71 -5.05 13.91
C ASN A 128 -0.19 -5.18 14.09
N TRP A 129 0.35 -6.36 13.88
CA TRP A 129 1.78 -6.60 13.99
C TRP A 129 2.52 -6.03 12.78
N ALA A 130 3.60 -5.30 13.00
CA ALA A 130 4.41 -4.71 11.94
C ALA A 130 4.96 -5.78 10.97
N SER A 131 5.31 -6.95 11.48
CA SER A 131 5.75 -8.11 10.67
C SER A 131 4.70 -8.58 9.64
N SER A 132 3.42 -8.38 9.91
CA SER A 132 2.34 -8.72 8.96
C SER A 132 2.25 -7.74 7.79
N PHE A 133 2.84 -6.56 7.92
CA PHE A 133 2.81 -5.46 6.95
C PHE A 133 4.20 -5.10 6.41
N GLU A 134 5.22 -5.91 6.67
CA GLU A 134 6.53 -5.70 6.06
C GLU A 134 6.42 -5.60 4.55
N PHE A 135 7.05 -4.57 3.97
CA PHE A 135 6.86 -4.14 2.61
C PHE A 135 7.05 -5.28 1.60
N ALA A 136 8.21 -5.94 1.63
CA ALA A 136 8.52 -7.02 0.70
C ALA A 136 7.57 -8.22 0.81
N ALA A 137 7.29 -8.67 2.05
CA ALA A 137 6.45 -9.83 2.29
C ALA A 137 4.98 -9.58 1.91
N THR A 138 4.47 -8.37 2.13
CA THR A 138 3.07 -8.02 1.83
C THR A 138 2.86 -7.82 0.33
N ILE A 139 3.76 -7.12 -0.33
CA ILE A 139 3.70 -6.91 -1.79
C ILE A 139 3.88 -8.26 -2.53
N GLY A 140 4.80 -9.11 -2.08
CA GLY A 140 4.99 -10.45 -2.66
C GLY A 140 3.71 -11.29 -2.62
N ARG A 141 2.94 -11.23 -1.54
CA ARG A 141 1.62 -11.88 -1.46
C ARG A 141 0.60 -11.29 -2.44
N GLN A 142 0.57 -9.98 -2.59
CA GLN A 142 -0.33 -9.29 -3.54
C GLN A 142 0.00 -9.66 -4.99
N GLY A 143 1.27 -9.70 -5.36
CA GLY A 143 1.73 -10.13 -6.69
C GLY A 143 1.41 -11.60 -6.98
N ALA A 144 1.60 -12.49 -6.01
CA ALA A 144 1.27 -13.92 -6.18
C ALA A 144 -0.23 -14.16 -6.39
N ILE A 145 -1.10 -13.41 -5.71
CA ILE A 145 -2.57 -13.48 -5.88
C ILE A 145 -2.95 -13.03 -7.30
N ALA A 146 -2.32 -11.98 -7.84
CA ALA A 146 -2.56 -11.50 -9.19
C ALA A 146 -2.22 -12.58 -10.24
N GLN A 147 -1.05 -13.20 -10.13
CA GLN A 147 -0.62 -14.27 -11.05
C GLN A 147 -1.51 -15.53 -10.99
N LEU A 148 -2.04 -15.89 -9.83
CA LEU A 148 -2.97 -17.01 -9.70
C LEU A 148 -4.32 -16.72 -10.34
N GLY A 149 -4.78 -15.49 -10.29
CA GLY A 149 -5.99 -15.02 -10.99
C GLY A 149 -5.86 -15.14 -12.51
N GLU A 150 -4.73 -14.72 -13.07
CA GLU A 150 -4.45 -14.83 -14.52
C GLU A 150 -4.43 -16.26 -15.02
N ARG A 151 -3.78 -17.17 -14.30
CA ARG A 151 -3.74 -18.59 -14.68
C ARG A 151 -5.12 -19.25 -14.72
N ARG A 152 -6.04 -18.83 -13.85
CA ARG A 152 -7.43 -19.32 -13.87
C ARG A 152 -8.23 -18.81 -15.06
N HIS A 153 -8.04 -17.55 -15.47
CA HIS A 153 -8.68 -17.00 -16.66
C HIS A 153 -8.10 -17.57 -17.95
N GLY A 154 -6.79 -17.73 -18.06
CA GLY A 154 -6.15 -18.33 -19.23
C GLY A 154 -6.52 -19.80 -19.45
N MET A 155 -6.84 -20.58 -18.42
CA MET A 155 -7.33 -21.95 -18.56
C MET A 155 -8.80 -22.03 -19.04
N ALA A 156 -9.62 -21.02 -18.78
CA ALA A 156 -11.02 -21.00 -19.20
C ALA A 156 -11.17 -20.70 -20.70
N GLU A 157 -10.23 -19.99 -21.32
CA GLU A 157 -10.26 -19.69 -22.77
C GLU A 157 -9.75 -20.85 -23.65
N ALA A 158 -8.98 -21.78 -23.11
CA ALA A 158 -8.41 -22.89 -23.88
C ALA A 158 -9.36 -24.09 -24.11
N VAL A 159 -10.58 -24.09 -23.53
CA VAL A 159 -11.55 -25.19 -23.65
C VAL A 159 -12.59 -24.96 -24.73
N GLY A 160 -12.55 -23.86 -25.46
CA GLY A 160 -13.59 -23.44 -26.38
C GLY A 160 -13.21 -23.36 -27.86
N SER A 161 -12.59 -24.42 -28.47
CA SER A 161 -12.64 -24.56 -29.94
C SER A 161 -12.28 -25.97 -30.39
N SER A 162 -13.27 -26.86 -30.40
CA SER A 162 -13.19 -28.06 -31.22
C SER A 162 -13.71 -27.71 -32.61
N PRO A 163 -12.98 -27.91 -33.71
CA PRO A 163 -13.49 -27.78 -35.04
C PRO A 163 -14.39 -28.99 -35.33
N THR A 164 -15.67 -28.72 -35.60
CA THR A 164 -16.59 -29.71 -36.20
C THR A 164 -16.11 -30.01 -37.59
N GLY A 165 -15.56 -31.22 -37.81
CA GLY A 165 -15.20 -31.74 -39.11
C GLY A 165 -16.44 -31.94 -39.93
N SER A 166 -16.53 -31.31 -41.11
CA SER A 166 -17.42 -31.66 -42.18
C SER A 166 -16.96 -32.96 -42.83
N THR A 167 -17.83 -33.96 -42.83
CA THR A 167 -17.70 -35.13 -43.70
C THR A 167 -18.70 -34.98 -44.85
N LEU A 168 -18.15 -35.03 -46.03
CA LEU A 168 -18.89 -35.42 -47.27
C LEU A 168 -18.80 -36.91 -47.42
#